data_b006a7a1f2cf87f91c23840e3ec31055
#
_entry.id   b006a7a1f2cf87f91c23840e3ec31055
#
_cell.length_a   1.000
_cell.length_b   1.000
_cell.length_c   1.000
_cell.angle_alpha   90.00
_cell.angle_beta   90.00
_cell.angle_gamma   90.00
#
_symmetry.space_group_name_H-M   'P 1'
#
loop_
_entity.id
_entity.type
_entity.pdbx_description
1 polymer ?
#
loop_
_entity_poly.entity_id
_entity_poly.type
_entity_poly.pdbx_seq_one_letter_code
_entity_poly.pdbx_strand_id
1 'polypeptide(L)'
;LQAHAAAQPDAFAFAPTWGAGLQTEHERWLAEEHVRGPLFVTDYPTALKPFYMLANARKEGEPGQTTACFDLLVPGLGELAGGSLREHREAELVAAMDASGLDKEAYGWYVDLRRYGTTRHGGFGLGWERLVGLLTGETNVRECTAFPRAAEGSRF
;
A
#
# COMPACT_ATOMS: atom_id res chain seq x y z
N LEU A 1 -16.09 -4.49 -5.76
CA LEU A 1 -15.47 -4.53 -7.09
C LEU A 1 -15.95 -5.74 -7.88
N GLN A 2 -15.68 -6.99 -7.42
CA GLN A 2 -16.04 -8.20 -8.16
C GLN A 2 -17.55 -8.30 -8.45
N ALA A 3 -18.41 -7.99 -7.48
CA ALA A 3 -19.84 -7.97 -7.68
C ALA A 3 -20.29 -6.92 -8.71
N HIS A 4 -19.63 -5.75 -8.74
CA HIS A 4 -19.89 -4.72 -9.74
C HIS A 4 -19.45 -5.16 -11.14
N ALA A 5 -18.23 -5.71 -11.26
CA ALA A 5 -17.73 -6.24 -12.52
C ALA A 5 -18.57 -7.41 -13.05
N ALA A 6 -19.12 -8.25 -12.18
CA ALA A 6 -20.02 -9.33 -12.56
C ALA A 6 -21.39 -8.82 -13.08
N ALA A 7 -21.87 -7.70 -12.51
CA ALA A 7 -23.12 -7.07 -12.94
C ALA A 7 -22.94 -6.22 -14.23
N GLN A 8 -21.75 -5.70 -14.46
CA GLN A 8 -21.39 -4.85 -15.59
C GLN A 8 -20.03 -5.31 -16.16
N PRO A 9 -20.00 -6.25 -17.10
CA PRO A 9 -18.76 -6.87 -17.59
C PRO A 9 -17.73 -5.89 -18.18
N ASP A 10 -18.18 -4.77 -18.71
CA ASP A 10 -17.34 -3.74 -19.33
C ASP A 10 -17.00 -2.57 -18.38
N ALA A 11 -17.31 -2.69 -17.07
CA ALA A 11 -17.08 -1.61 -16.10
C ALA A 11 -15.60 -1.32 -15.89
N PHE A 12 -14.73 -2.30 -16.06
CA PHE A 12 -13.28 -2.19 -15.88
C PHE A 12 -12.53 -2.81 -17.04
N ALA A 13 -11.43 -2.17 -17.44
CA ALA A 13 -10.51 -2.73 -18.43
C ALA A 13 -9.76 -3.96 -17.88
N PHE A 14 -9.51 -3.97 -16.57
CA PHE A 14 -8.89 -5.09 -15.84
C PHE A 14 -9.87 -5.70 -14.86
N ALA A 15 -10.20 -6.98 -15.04
CA ALA A 15 -11.11 -7.67 -14.13
C ALA A 15 -10.52 -7.73 -12.70
N PRO A 16 -11.25 -7.26 -11.66
CA PRO A 16 -10.77 -7.33 -10.29
C PRO A 16 -10.75 -8.77 -9.79
N THR A 17 -9.56 -9.31 -9.56
CA THR A 17 -9.34 -10.68 -9.13
C THR A 17 -8.64 -10.70 -7.77
N TRP A 18 -9.05 -11.60 -6.88
CA TRP A 18 -8.36 -11.79 -5.62
C TRP A 18 -6.89 -12.19 -5.85
N GLY A 19 -5.98 -11.57 -5.11
CA GLY A 19 -4.54 -11.80 -5.26
C GLY A 19 -3.86 -10.93 -6.31
N ALA A 20 -4.62 -10.27 -7.18
CA ALA A 20 -4.12 -9.22 -8.05
C ALA A 20 -4.18 -7.86 -7.36
N GLY A 21 -3.23 -6.97 -7.69
CA GLY A 21 -3.25 -5.59 -7.21
C GLY A 21 -4.43 -4.80 -7.77
N LEU A 22 -4.94 -3.86 -6.99
CA LEU A 22 -5.90 -2.89 -7.51
C LEU A 22 -5.24 -2.05 -8.60
N GLN A 23 -5.97 -1.81 -9.68
CA GLN A 23 -5.57 -0.88 -10.73
C GLN A 23 -6.14 0.50 -10.42
N THR A 24 -5.57 1.53 -11.00
CA THR A 24 -6.03 2.93 -10.81
C THR A 24 -7.53 3.10 -11.06
N GLU A 25 -8.09 2.39 -12.04
CA GLU A 25 -9.53 2.42 -12.32
C GLU A 25 -10.38 1.86 -11.17
N HIS A 26 -9.87 0.81 -10.49
CA HIS A 26 -10.55 0.22 -9.34
C HIS A 26 -10.56 1.18 -8.14
N GLU A 27 -9.41 1.82 -7.88
CA GLU A 27 -9.25 2.80 -6.79
C GLU A 27 -10.14 4.02 -7.02
N ARG A 28 -10.16 4.52 -8.25
CA ARG A 28 -11.02 5.65 -8.63
C ARG A 28 -12.49 5.29 -8.47
N TRP A 29 -12.92 4.15 -8.99
CA TRP A 29 -14.31 3.71 -8.84
C TRP A 29 -14.72 3.59 -7.37
N LEU A 30 -13.85 3.02 -6.53
CA LEU A 30 -14.10 2.92 -5.09
C LEU A 30 -14.30 4.29 -4.44
N ALA A 31 -13.42 5.26 -4.73
CA ALA A 31 -13.43 6.56 -4.11
C ALA A 31 -14.49 7.51 -4.70
N GLU A 32 -14.67 7.49 -6.03
CA GLU A 32 -15.48 8.48 -6.75
C GLU A 32 -16.93 8.04 -6.92
N GLU A 33 -17.18 6.73 -7.15
CA GLU A 33 -18.52 6.22 -7.47
C GLU A 33 -19.16 5.46 -6.30
N HIS A 34 -18.39 4.56 -5.68
CA HIS A 34 -18.92 3.67 -4.65
C HIS A 34 -19.09 4.38 -3.30
N VAL A 35 -18.02 4.96 -2.77
CA VAL A 35 -18.02 5.67 -1.47
C VAL A 35 -18.35 7.15 -1.64
N ARG A 36 -17.92 7.75 -2.74
CA ARG A 36 -18.02 9.18 -3.06
C ARG A 36 -17.34 10.05 -2.01
N GLY A 37 -16.16 9.65 -1.60
CA GLY A 37 -15.36 10.31 -0.58
C GLY A 37 -14.09 9.53 -0.27
N PRO A 38 -13.25 10.05 0.63
CA PRO A 38 -12.07 9.35 1.10
C PRO A 38 -12.43 8.01 1.75
N LEU A 39 -11.62 6.99 1.48
CA LEU A 39 -11.81 5.66 2.08
C LEU A 39 -10.47 5.01 2.39
N PHE A 40 -10.47 4.12 3.38
CA PHE A 40 -9.36 3.21 3.63
C PHE A 40 -9.64 1.86 2.98
N VAL A 41 -8.72 1.40 2.14
CA VAL A 41 -8.67 0.02 1.69
C VAL A 41 -7.66 -0.71 2.57
N THR A 42 -8.11 -1.78 3.22
CA THR A 42 -7.29 -2.52 4.20
C THR A 42 -7.08 -3.97 3.80
N ASP A 43 -6.17 -4.64 4.49
CA ASP A 43 -6.05 -6.10 4.44
C ASP A 43 -5.75 -6.66 3.04
N TYR A 44 -4.78 -6.06 2.37
CA TYR A 44 -4.33 -6.51 1.05
C TYR A 44 -3.74 -7.94 1.12
N PRO A 45 -3.81 -8.70 0.00
CA PRO A 45 -3.13 -9.98 -0.11
C PRO A 45 -1.64 -9.87 0.23
N THR A 46 -1.14 -10.76 1.09
CA THR A 46 0.25 -10.71 1.60
C THR A 46 1.29 -10.78 0.48
N ALA A 47 1.00 -11.53 -0.59
CA ALA A 47 1.90 -11.64 -1.74
C ALA A 47 2.15 -10.31 -2.48
N LEU A 48 1.32 -9.29 -2.26
CA LEU A 48 1.44 -7.97 -2.89
C LEU A 48 2.20 -6.96 -2.02
N LYS A 49 2.48 -7.31 -0.77
CA LYS A 49 3.03 -6.37 0.21
C LYS A 49 4.45 -6.78 0.65
N PRO A 50 5.29 -5.82 1.06
CA PRO A 50 6.67 -6.09 1.45
C PRO A 50 6.80 -7.01 2.68
N PHE A 51 7.92 -7.71 2.76
CA PHE A 51 8.27 -8.71 3.79
C PHE A 51 8.15 -8.22 5.24
N TYR A 52 8.33 -6.92 5.47
CA TYR A 52 8.34 -6.33 6.82
C TYR A 52 6.97 -6.03 7.39
N MET A 53 5.92 -6.19 6.63
CA MET A 53 4.55 -5.93 7.09
C MET A 53 4.00 -7.12 7.86
N LEU A 54 3.23 -6.85 8.92
CA LEU A 54 2.61 -7.86 9.75
C LEU A 54 1.51 -8.60 8.98
N ALA A 55 1.64 -9.91 8.85
CA ALA A 55 0.56 -10.73 8.33
C ALA A 55 -0.60 -10.82 9.34
N ASN A 56 -1.84 -10.73 8.88
CA ASN A 56 -3.02 -10.92 9.69
C ASN A 56 -3.14 -12.38 10.15
N ALA A 57 -3.83 -12.63 11.26
CA ALA A 57 -4.25 -13.97 11.60
C ALA A 57 -5.22 -14.48 10.53
N ARG A 58 -4.93 -15.66 9.95
CA ARG A 58 -5.78 -16.26 8.93
C ARG A 58 -7.11 -16.68 9.55
N LYS A 59 -8.21 -16.30 8.92
CA LYS A 59 -9.55 -16.71 9.29
C LYS A 59 -10.03 -17.82 8.36
N GLU A 60 -10.82 -18.71 8.89
CA GLU A 60 -11.45 -19.78 8.10
C GLU A 60 -12.38 -19.17 7.04
N GLY A 61 -12.31 -19.69 5.82
CA GLY A 61 -13.10 -19.19 4.68
C GLY A 61 -12.50 -17.98 3.93
N GLU A 62 -11.40 -17.39 4.40
CA GLU A 62 -10.70 -16.35 3.63
C GLU A 62 -9.99 -16.94 2.40
N PRO A 63 -10.04 -16.25 1.24
CA PRO A 63 -9.47 -16.76 -0.02
C PRO A 63 -7.94 -16.83 0.01
N GLY A 64 -7.29 -16.12 0.96
CA GLY A 64 -5.84 -16.12 1.11
C GLY A 64 -5.38 -15.33 2.33
N GLN A 65 -4.07 -15.33 2.54
CA GLN A 65 -3.42 -14.57 3.61
C GLN A 65 -3.43 -13.08 3.29
N THR A 66 -3.79 -12.27 4.28
CA THR A 66 -3.77 -10.81 4.19
C THR A 66 -2.75 -10.19 5.12
N THR A 67 -2.45 -8.93 4.90
CA THR A 67 -1.49 -8.12 5.65
C THR A 67 -2.21 -6.97 6.35
N ALA A 68 -1.83 -6.69 7.59
CA ALA A 68 -2.35 -5.58 8.39
C ALA A 68 -1.81 -4.23 7.85
N CYS A 69 -2.36 -3.79 6.74
CA CYS A 69 -1.99 -2.58 6.04
C CYS A 69 -3.22 -1.81 5.58
N PHE A 70 -3.00 -0.59 5.18
CA PHE A 70 -4.04 0.25 4.58
C PHE A 70 -3.44 1.16 3.51
N ASP A 71 -4.28 1.55 2.56
CA ASP A 71 -4.05 2.68 1.68
C ASP A 71 -5.26 3.62 1.80
N LEU A 72 -5.01 4.92 2.01
CA LEU A 72 -6.03 5.97 2.03
C LEU A 72 -6.21 6.49 0.62
N LEU A 73 -7.34 6.19 0.02
CA LEU A 73 -7.73 6.67 -1.30
C LEU A 73 -8.59 7.93 -1.19
N VAL A 74 -8.34 8.89 -2.06
CA VAL A 74 -9.07 10.16 -2.13
C VAL A 74 -9.58 10.39 -3.56
N PRO A 75 -10.84 10.83 -3.74
CA PRO A 75 -11.39 11.14 -5.06
C PRO A 75 -10.50 12.12 -5.83
N GLY A 76 -10.28 11.86 -7.12
CA GLY A 76 -9.48 12.68 -8.01
C GLY A 76 -7.96 12.57 -7.83
N LEU A 77 -7.50 11.96 -6.72
CA LEU A 77 -6.07 11.86 -6.38
C LEU A 77 -5.55 10.42 -6.42
N GLY A 78 -6.36 9.44 -5.99
CA GLY A 78 -5.91 8.08 -5.71
C GLY A 78 -5.31 7.95 -4.30
N GLU A 79 -4.25 7.16 -4.14
CA GLU A 79 -3.60 6.97 -2.84
C GLU A 79 -2.92 8.26 -2.35
N LEU A 80 -3.36 8.76 -1.19
CA LEU A 80 -2.75 9.87 -0.47
C LEU A 80 -1.76 9.39 0.59
N ALA A 81 -2.10 8.33 1.30
CA ALA A 81 -1.26 7.77 2.35
C ALA A 81 -1.40 6.25 2.38
N GLY A 82 -0.31 5.57 2.70
CA GLY A 82 -0.30 4.13 2.91
C GLY A 82 0.50 3.75 4.14
N GLY A 83 0.10 2.67 4.82
CA GLY A 83 0.74 2.24 6.05
C GLY A 83 0.49 0.80 6.41
N SER A 84 1.19 0.33 7.43
CA SER A 84 1.00 -1.02 7.96
C SER A 84 1.43 -1.14 9.41
N LEU A 85 0.93 -2.17 10.08
CA LEU A 85 1.62 -2.74 11.22
C LEU A 85 2.90 -3.43 10.73
N ARG A 86 3.94 -3.40 11.54
CA ARG A 86 5.24 -3.99 11.22
C ARG A 86 5.37 -5.36 11.88
N GLU A 87 5.99 -6.31 11.18
CA GLU A 87 6.31 -7.59 11.80
C GLU A 87 7.31 -7.36 12.95
N HIS A 88 6.88 -7.72 14.15
CA HIS A 88 7.63 -7.51 15.37
C HIS A 88 8.23 -8.80 15.93
N ARG A 89 7.87 -9.97 15.35
CA ARG A 89 8.40 -11.27 15.74
C ARG A 89 9.61 -11.59 14.87
N GLU A 90 10.77 -11.82 15.50
CA GLU A 90 12.04 -12.07 14.77
C GLU A 90 11.92 -13.26 13.81
N ALA A 91 11.42 -14.38 14.28
CA ALA A 91 11.35 -15.61 13.48
C ALA A 91 10.48 -15.43 12.22
N GLU A 92 9.34 -14.76 12.34
CA GLU A 92 8.43 -14.48 11.24
C GLU A 92 9.04 -13.51 10.22
N LEU A 93 9.74 -12.49 10.72
CA LEU A 93 10.44 -11.53 9.87
C LEU A 93 11.52 -12.23 9.06
N VAL A 94 12.35 -13.07 9.68
CA VAL A 94 13.40 -13.83 9.01
C VAL A 94 12.81 -14.80 7.98
N ALA A 95 11.72 -15.50 8.33
CA ALA A 95 11.04 -16.39 7.39
C ALA A 95 10.49 -15.64 6.16
N ALA A 96 9.93 -14.43 6.36
CA ALA A 96 9.45 -13.60 5.27
C ALA A 96 10.60 -13.08 4.38
N MET A 97 11.76 -12.76 4.96
CA MET A 97 12.97 -12.39 4.22
C MET A 97 13.48 -13.54 3.37
N ASP A 98 13.52 -14.76 3.92
CA ASP A 98 13.92 -15.98 3.19
C ASP A 98 13.00 -16.24 2.00
N ALA A 99 11.69 -16.17 2.24
CA ALA A 99 10.69 -16.36 1.19
C ALA A 99 10.81 -15.30 0.06
N SER A 100 11.32 -14.11 0.39
CA SER A 100 11.54 -13.01 -0.56
C SER A 100 12.92 -13.05 -1.21
N GLY A 101 13.78 -13.99 -0.86
CA GLY A 101 15.15 -14.11 -1.39
C GLY A 101 16.08 -12.96 -1.00
N LEU A 102 15.84 -12.31 0.15
CA LEU A 102 16.62 -11.18 0.60
C LEU A 102 17.92 -11.59 1.28
N ASP A 103 18.96 -10.79 1.07
CA ASP A 103 20.25 -10.98 1.72
C ASP A 103 20.14 -10.64 3.22
N LYS A 104 20.27 -11.66 4.06
CA LYS A 104 20.20 -11.51 5.52
C LYS A 104 21.34 -10.69 6.11
N GLU A 105 22.51 -10.68 5.47
CA GLU A 105 23.64 -9.89 5.94
C GLU A 105 23.36 -8.40 5.76
N ALA A 106 22.85 -8.00 4.60
CA ALA A 106 22.46 -6.62 4.32
C ALA A 106 21.35 -6.11 5.24
N TYR A 107 20.43 -6.97 5.66
CA TYR A 107 19.30 -6.63 6.55
C TYR A 107 19.50 -7.02 8.02
N GLY A 108 20.70 -7.47 8.43
CA GLY A 108 20.98 -7.92 9.80
C GLY A 108 20.61 -6.87 10.84
N TRP A 109 20.95 -5.62 10.61
CA TRP A 109 20.59 -4.49 11.48
C TRP A 109 19.08 -4.34 11.70
N TYR A 110 18.28 -4.68 10.68
CA TYR A 110 16.82 -4.59 10.76
C TYR A 110 16.23 -5.75 11.58
N VAL A 111 16.82 -6.93 11.50
CA VAL A 111 16.48 -8.09 12.35
C VAL A 111 16.85 -7.81 13.81
N ASP A 112 18.01 -7.20 14.06
CA ASP A 112 18.48 -6.86 15.40
C ASP A 112 17.52 -5.94 16.17
N LEU A 113 16.76 -5.09 15.47
CA LEU A 113 15.68 -4.30 16.08
C LEU A 113 14.55 -5.17 16.67
N ARG A 114 14.47 -6.45 16.35
CA ARG A 114 13.53 -7.42 16.95
C ARG A 114 14.22 -8.25 18.01
N ARG A 115 15.46 -8.66 17.76
CA ARG A 115 16.26 -9.48 18.65
C ARG A 115 16.55 -8.82 19.99
N TYR A 116 16.91 -7.56 19.98
CA TYR A 116 17.30 -6.81 21.18
C TYR A 116 16.15 -6.07 21.86
N GLY A 117 14.95 -6.29 21.43
CA GLY A 117 13.74 -5.78 22.05
C GLY A 117 12.90 -4.93 21.10
N THR A 118 11.62 -5.26 21.06
CA THR A 118 10.64 -4.55 20.23
C THR A 118 9.28 -4.58 20.89
N THR A 119 8.38 -3.79 20.38
CA THR A 119 6.95 -3.80 20.71
C THR A 119 6.13 -3.81 19.43
N ARG A 120 4.85 -4.04 19.55
CA ARG A 120 3.93 -3.84 18.40
C ARG A 120 4.00 -2.39 17.98
N HIS A 121 4.27 -2.17 16.70
CA HIS A 121 4.37 -0.83 16.12
C HIS A 121 3.87 -0.84 14.68
N GLY A 122 3.57 0.32 14.18
CA GLY A 122 3.18 0.56 12.80
C GLY A 122 3.77 1.88 12.31
N GLY A 123 3.51 2.15 11.05
CA GLY A 123 3.89 3.41 10.44
C GLY A 123 3.14 3.63 9.15
N PHE A 124 3.07 4.87 8.74
CA PHE A 124 2.48 5.26 7.47
C PHE A 124 3.33 6.32 6.78
N GLY A 125 3.25 6.37 5.48
CA GLY A 125 3.76 7.46 4.66
C GLY A 125 2.60 8.26 4.10
N LEU A 126 2.78 9.57 4.03
CA LEU A 126 1.84 10.48 3.39
C LEU A 126 2.58 11.24 2.28
N GLY A 127 2.01 11.23 1.08
CA GLY A 127 2.54 12.00 -0.04
C GLY A 127 2.32 13.49 0.18
N TRP A 128 3.34 14.20 0.64
CA TRP A 128 3.24 15.62 0.95
C TRP A 128 2.79 16.45 -0.26
N GLU A 129 3.41 16.24 -1.39
CA GLU A 129 3.07 16.92 -2.63
C GLU A 129 1.65 16.58 -3.10
N ARG A 130 1.22 15.33 -2.89
CA ARG A 130 -0.17 14.93 -3.16
C ARG A 130 -1.16 15.64 -2.24
N LEU A 131 -0.80 15.80 -0.96
CA LEU A 131 -1.63 16.57 -0.02
C LEU A 131 -1.71 18.04 -0.42
N VAL A 132 -0.58 18.66 -0.80
CA VAL A 132 -0.56 20.04 -1.28
C VAL A 132 -1.43 20.18 -2.52
N GLY A 133 -1.27 19.29 -3.52
CA GLY A 133 -2.12 19.28 -4.72
C GLY A 133 -3.60 19.15 -4.41
N LEU A 134 -3.97 18.25 -3.48
CA LEU A 134 -5.35 18.10 -3.03
C LEU A 134 -5.94 19.40 -2.44
N LEU A 135 -5.17 20.09 -1.61
CA LEU A 135 -5.60 21.32 -0.93
C LEU A 135 -5.64 22.54 -1.84
N THR A 136 -4.78 22.60 -2.85
CA THR A 136 -4.65 23.73 -3.77
C THR A 136 -5.42 23.54 -5.08
N GLY A 137 -5.84 22.30 -5.38
CA GLY A 137 -6.41 21.93 -6.68
C GLY A 137 -5.38 21.74 -7.80
N GLU A 138 -4.07 21.73 -7.45
CA GLU A 138 -2.99 21.50 -8.42
C GLU A 138 -2.86 20.02 -8.74
N THR A 139 -2.88 19.66 -10.01
CA THR A 139 -2.82 18.28 -10.48
C THR A 139 -1.40 17.79 -10.80
N ASN A 140 -0.47 18.74 -11.04
CA ASN A 140 0.90 18.42 -11.35
C ASN A 140 1.76 18.42 -10.07
N VAL A 141 2.17 17.23 -9.62
CA VAL A 141 3.01 17.08 -8.41
C VAL A 141 4.30 17.89 -8.44
N ARG A 142 4.83 18.20 -9.64
CA ARG A 142 6.05 19.01 -9.77
C ARG A 142 5.84 20.46 -9.35
N GLU A 143 4.63 20.98 -9.49
CA GLU A 143 4.26 22.31 -9.05
C GLU A 143 4.01 22.39 -7.54
N CYS A 144 3.89 21.23 -6.88
CA CYS A 144 3.68 21.12 -5.44
C CYS A 144 4.99 20.98 -4.64
N THR A 145 6.15 20.99 -5.29
CA THR A 145 7.46 20.87 -4.63
C THR A 145 8.37 22.05 -4.98
N ALA A 146 9.15 22.50 -3.98
CA ALA A 146 10.05 23.64 -4.18
C ALA A 146 11.23 23.33 -5.13
N PHE A 147 11.67 22.06 -5.17
CA PHE A 147 12.82 21.61 -5.98
C PHE A 147 12.49 20.35 -6.75
N PRO A 148 11.68 20.43 -7.82
CA PRO A 148 11.28 19.26 -8.58
C PRO A 148 12.49 18.64 -9.30
N ARG A 149 12.61 17.31 -9.22
CA ARG A 149 13.62 16.54 -9.93
C ARG A 149 13.01 15.84 -11.12
N ALA A 150 13.70 15.89 -12.26
CA ALA A 150 13.34 15.20 -13.49
C ALA A 150 14.52 14.36 -13.98
N ALA A 151 14.26 13.34 -14.79
CA ALA A 151 15.28 12.44 -15.31
C ALA A 151 16.41 13.18 -16.11
N GLU A 152 16.09 14.30 -16.73
CA GLU A 152 17.02 15.09 -17.56
C GLU A 152 17.55 16.36 -16.88
N GLY A 153 17.31 16.57 -15.62
CA GLY A 153 17.77 17.78 -14.93
C GLY A 153 17.57 17.77 -13.43
N SER A 154 18.58 17.41 -12.70
CA SER A 154 18.73 17.86 -11.32
C SER A 154 19.90 18.83 -11.29
N ARG A 155 19.61 20.11 -11.17
CA ARG A 155 20.64 21.15 -11.07
C ARG A 155 21.00 21.50 -9.62
N PHE A 156 20.44 20.76 -8.63
CA PHE A 156 20.61 21.00 -7.19
C PHE A 156 20.76 19.68 -6.48
#